data_f2d3d72c4c8f5e2380581a00a9933c8a
#
_entry.id   f2d3d72c4c8f5e2380581a00a9933c8a
#
_cell.length_a   1.000
_cell.length_b   1.000
_cell.length_c   1.000
_cell.angle_alpha   90.00
_cell.angle_beta   90.00
_cell.angle_gamma   90.00
#
_symmetry.space_group_name_H-M   'P 1'
#
loop_
_entity.id
_entity.type
_entity.pdbx_description
1 polymer ?
#
loop_
_entity_poly.entity_id
_entity_poly.type
_entity_poly.pdbx_seq_one_letter_code
_entity_poly.pdbx_strand_id
1 'polypeptide(L)'
;MIRPRPQDHLLRWGARALGSMPPAVLRSVSGSPVVIDGNTLHPAVQTSLRVMNDSPGAHFERLPLNEARAHIELEAWTFAGTIRLAQREDIAIPTRAGSVPGRVYRARLDRPSPGTVVYFHGGGWVLGSVDSADATSRTLAKTTGMTVVSVGYRLAPEDPFPAGLEDCIDAFRWVRDNAARYGGAAATVGVGGESAGGNVAAVTSIVTRDDIEGAPAFQILFCPVTDLSRKHRSYELFADGFFLTDAQMDWYAEHYLSGGGRADDPLVSPLQTDDLGGLAPAYVAVSGFDVLRDEGVAYARRLEQAGVDTTLVTHTGQIHGFFNACGALKDARDAVSDAGTWALERLSARADGARR
;
A
#
# COMPACT_ATOMS: atom_id res chain seq x y z
N MET A 1 6.26 -5.54 18.38
CA MET A 1 6.15 -6.94 17.88
C MET A 1 5.02 -7.65 18.59
N ILE A 2 4.04 -8.15 17.83
CA ILE A 2 2.97 -9.01 18.34
C ILE A 2 3.54 -10.30 18.93
N ARG A 3 2.81 -10.89 19.89
CA ARG A 3 3.09 -12.23 20.41
C ARG A 3 1.93 -13.15 20.01
N PRO A 4 2.04 -13.85 18.85
CA PRO A 4 0.97 -14.71 18.36
C PRO A 4 0.69 -15.85 19.34
N ARG A 5 -0.58 -16.16 19.55
CA ARG A 5 -1.05 -17.29 20.36
C ARG A 5 -1.12 -18.57 19.51
N PRO A 6 -1.21 -19.76 20.08
CA PRO A 6 -1.33 -21.01 19.32
C PRO A 6 -2.45 -21.00 18.27
N GLN A 7 -3.59 -20.41 18.57
CA GLN A 7 -4.71 -20.27 17.62
C GLN A 7 -4.36 -19.39 16.41
N ASP A 8 -3.53 -18.35 16.58
CA ASP A 8 -3.11 -17.45 15.51
C ASP A 8 -2.20 -18.19 14.50
N HIS A 9 -1.38 -19.14 14.99
CA HIS A 9 -0.60 -20.02 14.12
C HIS A 9 -1.47 -20.96 13.28
N LEU A 10 -2.60 -21.43 13.82
CA LEU A 10 -3.57 -22.24 13.06
C LEU A 10 -4.25 -21.43 11.97
N LEU A 11 -4.65 -20.19 12.25
CA LEU A 11 -5.21 -19.27 11.26
C LEU A 11 -4.21 -19.00 10.14
N ARG A 12 -2.96 -18.71 10.48
CA ARG A 12 -1.87 -18.50 9.51
C ARG A 12 -1.64 -19.73 8.63
N TRP A 13 -1.66 -20.93 9.21
CA TRP A 13 -1.56 -22.17 8.45
C TRP A 13 -2.77 -22.38 7.54
N GLY A 14 -3.97 -22.14 8.04
CA GLY A 14 -5.24 -22.23 7.29
C GLY A 14 -5.26 -21.29 6.09
N ALA A 15 -4.86 -20.04 6.27
CA ALA A 15 -4.77 -19.05 5.18
C ALA A 15 -3.83 -19.50 4.04
N ARG A 16 -2.67 -20.06 4.40
CA ARG A 16 -1.72 -20.61 3.42
C ARG A 16 -2.24 -21.85 2.72
N ALA A 17 -2.88 -22.76 3.47
CA ALA A 17 -3.49 -23.95 2.90
C ALA A 17 -4.59 -23.59 1.89
N LEU A 18 -5.45 -22.64 2.25
CA LEU A 18 -6.51 -22.12 1.37
C LEU A 18 -5.93 -21.53 0.08
N GLY A 19 -4.93 -20.65 0.18
CA GLY A 19 -4.28 -20.04 -0.97
C GLY A 19 -3.48 -21.00 -1.87
N SER A 20 -3.22 -22.22 -1.38
CA SER A 20 -2.52 -23.28 -2.12
C SER A 20 -3.47 -24.33 -2.71
N MET A 21 -4.77 -24.24 -2.45
CA MET A 21 -5.75 -25.22 -2.94
C MET A 21 -5.93 -25.11 -4.47
N PRO A 22 -6.12 -26.25 -5.16
CA PRO A 22 -6.49 -26.23 -6.58
C PRO A 22 -7.79 -25.45 -6.81
N PRO A 23 -7.93 -24.72 -7.94
CA PRO A 23 -9.12 -23.92 -8.22
C PRO A 23 -10.44 -24.69 -8.21
N ALA A 24 -10.43 -25.97 -8.59
CA ALA A 24 -11.62 -26.83 -8.54
C ALA A 24 -12.10 -27.08 -7.10
N VAL A 25 -11.17 -27.32 -6.17
CA VAL A 25 -11.48 -27.50 -4.74
C VAL A 25 -11.98 -26.19 -4.16
N LEU A 26 -11.30 -25.08 -4.44
CA LEU A 26 -11.73 -23.75 -3.99
C LEU A 26 -13.17 -23.44 -4.42
N ARG A 27 -13.52 -23.70 -5.69
CA ARG A 27 -14.90 -23.51 -6.18
C ARG A 27 -15.93 -24.38 -5.44
N SER A 28 -15.58 -25.58 -5.07
CA SER A 28 -16.53 -26.47 -4.35
C SER A 28 -16.78 -26.03 -2.89
N VAL A 29 -15.80 -25.39 -2.24
CA VAL A 29 -15.91 -24.93 -0.85
C VAL A 29 -16.39 -23.48 -0.72
N SER A 30 -16.15 -22.66 -1.75
CA SER A 30 -16.55 -21.24 -1.76
C SER A 30 -18.07 -21.03 -1.90
N GLY A 31 -18.82 -22.04 -2.39
CA GLY A 31 -20.25 -21.92 -2.68
C GLY A 31 -20.53 -21.16 -3.98
N SER A 32 -21.75 -20.65 -4.14
CA SER A 32 -22.15 -19.88 -5.32
C SER A 32 -21.25 -18.65 -5.51
N PRO A 33 -20.78 -18.40 -6.75
CA PRO A 33 -19.94 -17.24 -7.01
C PRO A 33 -20.65 -15.92 -6.66
N VAL A 34 -19.94 -15.02 -5.98
CA VAL A 34 -20.38 -13.64 -5.77
C VAL A 34 -19.97 -12.81 -6.99
N VAL A 35 -20.98 -12.24 -7.67
CA VAL A 35 -20.77 -11.42 -8.87
C VAL A 35 -21.41 -10.05 -8.63
N ILE A 36 -20.60 -8.99 -8.67
CA ILE A 36 -21.06 -7.60 -8.51
C ILE A 36 -20.36 -6.75 -9.57
N ASP A 37 -21.13 -5.90 -10.25
CA ASP A 37 -20.63 -4.96 -11.25
C ASP A 37 -19.79 -5.64 -12.36
N GLY A 38 -20.19 -6.87 -12.76
CA GLY A 38 -19.51 -7.68 -13.76
C GLY A 38 -18.23 -8.40 -13.29
N ASN A 39 -17.78 -8.16 -12.07
CA ASN A 39 -16.62 -8.82 -11.47
C ASN A 39 -17.07 -10.07 -10.69
N THR A 40 -16.26 -11.13 -10.74
CA THR A 40 -16.48 -12.35 -9.94
C THR A 40 -15.43 -12.43 -8.84
N LEU A 41 -15.88 -12.52 -7.59
CA LEU A 41 -14.99 -12.63 -6.44
C LEU A 41 -14.17 -13.92 -6.49
N HIS A 42 -12.86 -13.81 -6.23
CA HIS A 42 -11.97 -14.97 -6.25
C HIS A 42 -12.39 -15.99 -5.16
N PRO A 43 -12.51 -17.29 -5.47
CA PRO A 43 -13.05 -18.28 -4.54
C PRO A 43 -12.29 -18.38 -3.20
N ALA A 44 -10.97 -18.24 -3.20
CA ALA A 44 -10.19 -18.21 -1.97
C ALA A 44 -10.51 -16.98 -1.11
N VAL A 45 -10.68 -15.81 -1.74
CA VAL A 45 -11.08 -14.56 -1.06
C VAL A 45 -12.50 -14.70 -0.50
N GLN A 46 -13.43 -15.23 -1.29
CA GLN A 46 -14.80 -15.49 -0.86
C GLN A 46 -14.87 -16.42 0.37
N THR A 47 -14.01 -17.45 0.40
CA THR A 47 -13.91 -18.37 1.54
C THR A 47 -13.29 -17.68 2.76
N SER A 48 -12.23 -16.86 2.55
CA SER A 48 -11.59 -16.10 3.63
C SER A 48 -12.55 -15.09 4.27
N LEU A 49 -13.32 -14.37 3.48
CA LEU A 49 -14.26 -13.35 3.97
C LEU A 49 -15.33 -13.94 4.90
N ARG A 50 -15.80 -15.17 4.67
CA ARG A 50 -16.74 -15.83 5.60
C ARG A 50 -16.17 -15.99 7.01
N VAL A 51 -14.87 -16.27 7.12
CA VAL A 51 -14.20 -16.41 8.42
C VAL A 51 -13.85 -15.03 8.99
N MET A 52 -13.42 -14.12 8.14
CA MET A 52 -12.99 -12.78 8.56
C MET A 52 -14.17 -11.94 9.05
N ASN A 53 -15.29 -11.95 8.33
CA ASN A 53 -16.48 -11.16 8.67
C ASN A 53 -17.13 -11.60 9.99
N ASP A 54 -16.97 -12.86 10.38
CA ASP A 54 -17.45 -13.39 11.69
C ASP A 54 -16.41 -13.17 12.82
N SER A 55 -15.23 -12.61 12.51
CA SER A 55 -14.19 -12.39 13.52
C SER A 55 -14.47 -11.14 14.36
N PRO A 56 -14.05 -11.10 15.65
CA PRO A 56 -14.19 -9.90 16.48
C PRO A 56 -13.50 -8.66 15.90
N GLY A 57 -12.50 -8.85 15.02
CA GLY A 57 -11.76 -7.78 14.39
C GLY A 57 -12.40 -7.26 13.10
N ALA A 58 -13.45 -7.89 12.59
CA ALA A 58 -14.17 -7.43 11.39
C ALA A 58 -14.69 -5.99 11.54
N HIS A 59 -14.93 -5.56 12.76
CA HIS A 59 -15.42 -4.23 13.12
C HIS A 59 -14.44 -3.55 14.08
N PHE A 60 -13.17 -3.46 13.69
CA PHE A 60 -12.11 -2.87 14.52
C PHE A 60 -12.40 -1.41 14.88
N GLU A 61 -13.22 -0.71 14.09
CA GLU A 61 -13.67 0.67 14.35
C GLU A 61 -14.48 0.82 15.64
N ARG A 62 -14.96 -0.31 16.21
CA ARG A 62 -15.68 -0.36 17.48
C ARG A 62 -14.78 -0.75 18.66
N LEU A 63 -13.54 -1.12 18.39
CA LEU A 63 -12.57 -1.50 19.42
C LEU A 63 -11.85 -0.27 19.98
N PRO A 64 -11.31 -0.35 21.21
CA PRO A 64 -10.31 0.60 21.66
C PRO A 64 -9.14 0.67 20.68
N LEU A 65 -8.60 1.87 20.43
CA LEU A 65 -7.58 2.14 19.42
C LEU A 65 -6.37 1.20 19.50
N ASN A 66 -5.88 0.92 20.72
CA ASN A 66 -4.77 -0.01 20.93
C ASN A 66 -5.11 -1.45 20.53
N GLU A 67 -6.35 -1.88 20.67
CA GLU A 67 -6.81 -3.20 20.24
C GLU A 67 -6.99 -3.26 18.73
N ALA A 68 -7.53 -2.20 18.11
CA ALA A 68 -7.60 -2.07 16.66
C ALA A 68 -6.21 -2.14 16.02
N ARG A 69 -5.21 -1.43 16.57
CA ARG A 69 -3.81 -1.49 16.13
C ARG A 69 -3.23 -2.90 16.26
N ALA A 70 -3.45 -3.56 17.40
CA ALA A 70 -2.98 -4.92 17.61
C ALA A 70 -3.63 -5.93 16.66
N HIS A 71 -4.91 -5.71 16.30
CA HIS A 71 -5.62 -6.55 15.35
C HIS A 71 -5.01 -6.49 13.95
N ILE A 72 -4.78 -5.30 13.40
CA ILE A 72 -4.15 -5.11 12.08
C ILE A 72 -2.74 -5.70 12.02
N GLU A 73 -1.95 -5.56 13.08
CA GLU A 73 -0.63 -6.20 13.16
C GLU A 73 -0.72 -7.73 13.16
N LEU A 74 -1.70 -8.31 13.85
CA LEU A 74 -1.93 -9.75 13.88
C LEU A 74 -2.40 -10.27 12.52
N GLU A 75 -3.27 -9.53 11.86
CA GLU A 75 -3.77 -9.84 10.53
C GLU A 75 -2.63 -9.83 9.52
N ALA A 76 -1.84 -8.75 9.48
CA ALA A 76 -0.67 -8.65 8.61
C ALA A 76 0.30 -9.82 8.85
N TRP A 77 0.59 -10.15 10.11
CA TRP A 77 1.42 -11.32 10.45
C TRP A 77 0.79 -12.63 9.96
N THR A 78 -0.52 -12.79 10.05
CA THR A 78 -1.25 -14.00 9.62
C THR A 78 -1.05 -14.26 8.12
N PHE A 79 -1.16 -13.24 7.31
CA PHE A 79 -1.03 -13.34 5.85
C PHE A 79 0.40 -13.14 5.33
N ALA A 80 1.34 -12.68 6.16
CA ALA A 80 2.73 -12.53 5.78
C ALA A 80 3.42 -13.85 5.48
N GLY A 81 4.27 -13.84 4.47
CA GLY A 81 5.21 -14.91 4.14
C GLY A 81 6.50 -14.83 4.94
N THR A 82 7.37 -15.82 4.70
CA THR A 82 8.75 -15.82 5.18
C THR A 82 9.71 -15.73 4.00
N ILE A 83 9.88 -14.51 3.46
CA ILE A 83 10.86 -14.26 2.41
C ILE A 83 12.18 -13.87 3.07
N ARG A 84 13.23 -14.66 2.84
CA ARG A 84 14.59 -14.34 3.32
C ARG A 84 15.25 -13.35 2.38
N LEU A 85 15.86 -12.32 2.96
CA LEU A 85 16.63 -11.28 2.28
C LEU A 85 18.04 -11.24 2.85
N ALA A 86 18.98 -10.64 2.09
CA ALA A 86 20.36 -10.46 2.56
C ALA A 86 20.46 -9.38 3.65
N GLN A 87 19.58 -8.37 3.62
CA GLN A 87 19.51 -7.33 4.65
C GLN A 87 18.05 -7.07 5.01
N ARG A 88 17.77 -6.99 6.32
CA ARG A 88 16.60 -6.42 6.94
C ARG A 88 17.07 -5.68 8.17
N GLU A 89 17.06 -4.37 8.13
CA GLU A 89 17.66 -3.51 9.15
C GLU A 89 16.68 -2.41 9.54
N ASP A 90 16.45 -2.27 10.84
CA ASP A 90 15.66 -1.17 11.38
C ASP A 90 16.56 0.07 11.51
N ILE A 91 16.05 1.21 11.06
CA ILE A 91 16.74 2.50 11.03
C ILE A 91 15.88 3.59 11.65
N ALA A 92 16.49 4.70 12.04
CA ALA A 92 15.81 5.95 12.35
C ALA A 92 15.93 6.88 11.13
N ILE A 93 14.81 7.38 10.63
CA ILE A 93 14.76 8.32 9.52
C ILE A 93 14.52 9.71 10.08
N PRO A 94 15.45 10.67 9.89
CA PRO A 94 15.26 12.05 10.32
C PRO A 94 14.10 12.72 9.60
N THR A 95 13.28 13.45 10.37
CA THR A 95 12.19 14.28 9.87
C THR A 95 12.21 15.64 10.58
N ARG A 96 11.46 16.62 10.10
CA ARG A 96 11.33 17.94 10.74
C ARG A 96 10.85 17.87 12.18
N ALA A 97 10.12 16.81 12.55
CA ALA A 97 9.60 16.59 13.90
C ALA A 97 10.53 15.76 14.81
N GLY A 98 11.74 15.37 14.30
CA GLY A 98 12.70 14.53 15.01
C GLY A 98 13.13 13.34 14.19
N SER A 99 12.62 12.13 14.49
CA SER A 99 12.87 10.94 13.69
C SER A 99 11.70 9.98 13.77
N VAL A 100 11.49 9.25 12.68
CA VAL A 100 10.51 8.15 12.60
C VAL A 100 11.22 6.80 12.38
N PRO A 101 10.61 5.67 12.81
CA PRO A 101 11.16 4.36 12.52
C PRO A 101 11.08 4.07 11.03
N GLY A 102 12.10 3.40 10.51
CA GLY A 102 12.12 2.88 9.15
C GLY A 102 12.74 1.50 9.11
N ARG A 103 12.58 0.81 7.99
CA ARG A 103 13.18 -0.50 7.77
C ARG A 103 13.66 -0.65 6.35
N VAL A 104 14.92 -1.07 6.21
CA VAL A 104 15.57 -1.30 4.92
C VAL A 104 15.51 -2.79 4.59
N TYR A 105 15.13 -3.08 3.34
CA TYR A 105 15.10 -4.42 2.78
C TYR A 105 15.93 -4.48 1.51
N ARG A 106 16.89 -5.42 1.46
CA ARG A 106 17.71 -5.71 0.27
C ARG A 106 17.82 -7.20 0.04
N ALA A 107 17.50 -7.63 -1.17
CA ALA A 107 17.59 -9.03 -1.55
C ALA A 107 19.03 -9.49 -1.71
N ARG A 108 19.94 -8.58 -2.09
CA ARG A 108 21.36 -8.84 -2.40
C ARG A 108 22.23 -7.68 -1.95
N LEU A 109 23.48 -7.98 -1.58
CA LEU A 109 24.49 -6.99 -1.20
C LEU A 109 25.73 -7.02 -2.12
N ASP A 110 25.80 -8.02 -3.00
CA ASP A 110 26.92 -8.29 -3.91
C ASP A 110 26.91 -7.42 -5.19
N ARG A 111 25.89 -6.60 -5.37
CA ARG A 111 25.75 -5.67 -6.50
C ARG A 111 24.90 -4.44 -6.12
N PRO A 112 25.04 -3.33 -6.89
CA PRO A 112 24.20 -2.15 -6.72
C PRO A 112 22.70 -2.48 -6.86
N SER A 113 21.87 -1.72 -6.16
CA SER A 113 20.42 -1.75 -6.32
C SER A 113 20.03 -1.04 -7.62
N PRO A 114 19.15 -1.62 -8.45
CA PRO A 114 18.69 -0.95 -9.67
C PRO A 114 17.80 0.27 -9.39
N GLY A 115 17.27 0.38 -8.18
CA GLY A 115 16.44 1.49 -7.72
C GLY A 115 16.09 1.35 -6.25
N THR A 116 15.41 2.35 -5.71
CA THR A 116 14.93 2.35 -4.32
C THR A 116 13.45 2.73 -4.29
N VAL A 117 12.65 2.01 -3.51
CA VAL A 117 11.26 2.35 -3.21
C VAL A 117 11.19 2.84 -1.77
N VAL A 118 10.73 4.08 -1.56
CA VAL A 118 10.27 4.55 -0.25
C VAL A 118 8.83 4.11 -0.10
N TYR A 119 8.57 3.17 0.82
CA TYR A 119 7.29 2.50 0.93
C TYR A 119 6.52 2.94 2.18
N PHE A 120 5.28 3.35 2.00
CA PHE A 120 4.38 3.78 3.06
C PHE A 120 3.30 2.73 3.29
N HIS A 121 3.15 2.30 4.55
CA HIS A 121 2.16 1.29 4.93
C HIS A 121 0.72 1.82 4.87
N GLY A 122 -0.25 0.91 4.72
CA GLY A 122 -1.67 1.19 4.86
C GLY A 122 -2.13 1.28 6.32
N GLY A 123 -3.46 1.36 6.50
CA GLY A 123 -4.09 1.42 7.82
C GLY A 123 -4.74 2.77 8.13
N GLY A 124 -5.21 3.49 7.11
CA GLY A 124 -6.05 4.69 7.25
C GLY A 124 -5.39 5.82 8.04
N TRP A 125 -4.05 5.94 8.03
CA TRP A 125 -3.25 6.90 8.80
C TRP A 125 -3.37 6.75 10.32
N VAL A 126 -4.10 5.74 10.82
CA VAL A 126 -4.43 5.50 12.24
C VAL A 126 -3.81 4.21 12.74
N LEU A 127 -3.73 3.21 11.87
CA LEU A 127 -3.26 1.86 12.15
C LEU A 127 -2.04 1.53 11.28
N GLY A 128 -1.44 0.36 11.53
CA GLY A 128 -0.33 -0.14 10.73
C GLY A 128 1.04 0.33 11.22
N SER A 129 2.07 -0.24 10.63
CA SER A 129 3.48 0.03 10.95
C SER A 129 4.41 -0.54 9.86
N VAL A 130 5.72 -0.43 10.05
CA VAL A 130 6.71 -1.13 9.21
C VAL A 130 6.57 -2.67 9.28
N ASP A 131 5.97 -3.21 10.35
CA ASP A 131 5.71 -4.65 10.46
C ASP A 131 4.50 -5.07 9.62
N SER A 132 3.44 -4.25 9.54
CA SER A 132 2.26 -4.53 8.71
C SER A 132 2.60 -4.53 7.21
N ALA A 133 3.56 -3.72 6.77
CA ALA A 133 4.03 -3.66 5.37
C ALA A 133 5.19 -4.64 5.06
N ASP A 134 5.63 -5.47 6.02
CA ASP A 134 6.83 -6.32 5.87
C ASP A 134 6.71 -7.31 4.69
N ALA A 135 5.53 -7.90 4.48
CA ALA A 135 5.31 -8.87 3.41
C ALA A 135 5.46 -8.27 2.00
N THR A 136 4.81 -7.15 1.76
CA THR A 136 4.85 -6.42 0.49
C THR A 136 6.25 -5.87 0.22
N SER A 137 6.87 -5.24 1.22
CA SER A 137 8.24 -4.71 1.15
C SER A 137 9.27 -5.80 0.82
N ARG A 138 9.19 -6.97 1.46
CA ARG A 138 10.05 -8.12 1.15
C ARG A 138 9.82 -8.65 -0.24
N THR A 139 8.57 -8.74 -0.68
CA THR A 139 8.23 -9.23 -2.02
C THR A 139 8.81 -8.30 -3.08
N LEU A 140 8.59 -7.00 -2.97
CA LEU A 140 9.20 -6.00 -3.86
C LEU A 140 10.73 -6.14 -3.90
N ALA A 141 11.39 -6.12 -2.74
CA ALA A 141 12.85 -6.22 -2.70
C ALA A 141 13.36 -7.55 -3.31
N LYS A 142 12.66 -8.67 -3.07
CA LYS A 142 13.08 -10.00 -3.55
C LYS A 142 12.94 -10.17 -5.04
N THR A 143 11.81 -9.70 -5.61
CA THR A 143 11.48 -9.94 -7.02
C THR A 143 12.19 -8.97 -7.96
N THR A 144 12.42 -7.73 -7.50
CA THR A 144 13.03 -6.68 -8.33
C THR A 144 14.53 -6.51 -8.10
N GLY A 145 15.04 -6.89 -6.92
CA GLY A 145 16.38 -6.54 -6.48
C GLY A 145 16.53 -5.07 -6.08
N MET A 146 15.47 -4.26 -6.14
CA MET A 146 15.47 -2.91 -5.61
C MET A 146 15.66 -2.92 -4.09
N THR A 147 16.20 -1.83 -3.55
CA THR A 147 16.11 -1.53 -2.12
C THR A 147 14.71 -1.04 -1.81
N VAL A 148 14.12 -1.51 -0.70
CA VAL A 148 12.88 -0.96 -0.17
C VAL A 148 13.18 -0.35 1.19
N VAL A 149 12.76 0.90 1.40
CA VAL A 149 12.81 1.60 2.69
C VAL A 149 11.37 1.83 3.13
N SER A 150 10.88 0.99 4.04
CA SER A 150 9.55 1.15 4.63
C SER A 150 9.60 2.18 5.76
N VAL A 151 8.63 3.08 5.80
CA VAL A 151 8.56 4.23 6.72
C VAL A 151 7.41 4.02 7.70
N GLY A 152 7.70 4.15 9.00
CA GLY A 152 6.70 4.14 10.07
C GLY A 152 6.38 5.58 10.49
N TYR A 153 5.59 6.27 9.70
CA TYR A 153 5.18 7.65 9.92
C TYR A 153 4.26 7.80 11.14
N ARG A 154 4.15 9.00 11.69
CA ARG A 154 3.26 9.31 12.83
C ARG A 154 1.79 9.09 12.47
N LEU A 155 1.02 8.61 13.44
CA LEU A 155 -0.36 8.19 13.24
C LEU A 155 -1.34 9.07 14.00
N ALA A 156 -2.51 9.27 13.41
CA ALA A 156 -3.67 9.84 14.07
C ALA A 156 -4.30 8.82 15.08
N PRO A 157 -5.04 9.27 16.07
CA PRO A 157 -5.37 10.66 16.38
C PRO A 157 -4.28 11.39 17.18
N GLU A 158 -3.20 10.71 17.62
CA GLU A 158 -2.14 11.33 18.41
C GLU A 158 -1.43 12.43 17.61
N ASP A 159 -1.19 12.17 16.32
CA ASP A 159 -0.58 13.09 15.38
C ASP A 159 -1.44 13.17 14.10
N PRO A 160 -2.55 13.96 14.12
CA PRO A 160 -3.46 14.03 12.97
C PRO A 160 -2.81 14.74 11.77
N PHE A 161 -3.53 14.79 10.65
CA PHE A 161 -3.10 15.54 9.46
C PHE A 161 -2.63 16.96 9.83
N PRO A 162 -1.47 17.41 9.31
CA PRO A 162 -0.64 16.78 8.26
C PRO A 162 0.59 15.99 8.77
N ALA A 163 0.67 15.66 10.05
CA ALA A 163 1.89 15.17 10.70
C ALA A 163 2.52 13.94 10.00
N GLY A 164 1.73 12.89 9.76
CA GLY A 164 2.22 11.67 9.08
C GLY A 164 2.62 11.92 7.63
N LEU A 165 1.92 12.82 6.92
CA LEU A 165 2.28 13.22 5.56
C LEU A 165 3.63 13.95 5.53
N GLU A 166 3.86 14.86 6.47
CA GLU A 166 5.13 15.58 6.59
C GLU A 166 6.30 14.63 6.83
N ASP A 167 6.11 13.61 7.68
CA ASP A 167 7.11 12.56 7.89
C ASP A 167 7.42 11.79 6.61
N CYS A 168 6.41 11.47 5.80
CA CYS A 168 6.58 10.75 4.54
C CYS A 168 7.34 11.58 3.49
N ILE A 169 7.03 12.86 3.37
CA ILE A 169 7.75 13.80 2.48
C ILE A 169 9.22 13.91 2.91
N ASP A 170 9.47 14.12 4.20
CA ASP A 170 10.83 14.23 4.74
C ASP A 170 11.59 12.92 4.59
N ALA A 171 10.94 11.76 4.82
CA ALA A 171 11.54 10.45 4.60
C ALA A 171 11.92 10.21 3.13
N PHE A 172 11.06 10.59 2.18
CA PHE A 172 11.40 10.50 0.76
C PHE A 172 12.65 11.33 0.44
N ARG A 173 12.70 12.60 0.85
CA ARG A 173 13.83 13.47 0.63
C ARG A 173 15.12 12.91 1.24
N TRP A 174 15.03 12.46 2.49
CA TRP A 174 16.17 11.88 3.18
C TRP A 174 16.67 10.60 2.52
N VAL A 175 15.80 9.68 2.11
CA VAL A 175 16.19 8.43 1.40
C VAL A 175 16.82 8.76 0.05
N ARG A 176 16.26 9.71 -0.70
CA ARG A 176 16.82 10.18 -1.97
C ARG A 176 18.25 10.70 -1.78
N ASP A 177 18.46 11.58 -0.83
CA ASP A 177 19.77 12.21 -0.56
C ASP A 177 20.78 11.20 -0.01
N ASN A 178 20.32 10.10 0.59
CA ASN A 178 21.14 9.01 1.13
C ASN A 178 21.09 7.72 0.28
N ALA A 179 20.58 7.75 -0.95
CA ALA A 179 20.37 6.57 -1.79
C ALA A 179 21.63 5.72 -1.98
N ALA A 180 22.80 6.36 -2.11
CA ALA A 180 24.09 5.68 -2.26
C ALA A 180 24.42 4.76 -1.06
N ARG A 181 24.01 5.12 0.16
CA ARG A 181 24.17 4.29 1.36
C ARG A 181 23.46 2.95 1.24
N TYR A 182 22.37 2.91 0.48
CA TYR A 182 21.53 1.73 0.27
C TYR A 182 21.78 1.06 -1.09
N GLY A 183 22.86 1.44 -1.77
CA GLY A 183 23.32 0.85 -3.01
C GLY A 183 22.56 1.33 -4.26
N GLY A 184 21.75 2.39 -4.14
CA GLY A 184 21.03 3.03 -5.23
C GLY A 184 21.62 4.39 -5.63
N ALA A 185 20.90 5.12 -6.49
CA ALA A 185 21.19 6.51 -6.88
C ALA A 185 19.96 7.38 -6.63
N ALA A 186 20.15 8.66 -6.32
CA ALA A 186 19.07 9.62 -6.08
C ALA A 186 18.02 9.64 -7.21
N ALA A 187 18.48 9.65 -8.45
CA ALA A 187 17.62 9.66 -9.63
C ALA A 187 16.78 8.38 -9.85
N THR A 188 17.01 7.33 -9.07
CA THR A 188 16.29 6.04 -9.16
C THR A 188 15.42 5.76 -7.92
N VAL A 189 15.18 6.77 -7.08
CA VAL A 189 14.31 6.66 -5.91
C VAL A 189 12.88 6.99 -6.31
N GLY A 190 11.98 6.02 -6.13
CA GLY A 190 10.54 6.20 -6.30
C GLY A 190 9.80 6.05 -4.97
N VAL A 191 8.51 6.33 -5.01
CA VAL A 191 7.60 6.17 -3.87
C VAL A 191 6.61 5.04 -4.12
N GLY A 192 6.10 4.43 -3.07
CA GLY A 192 5.03 3.45 -3.18
C GLY A 192 4.30 3.28 -1.86
N GLY A 193 3.10 2.74 -1.94
CA GLY A 193 2.31 2.46 -0.74
C GLY A 193 0.96 1.86 -1.07
N GLU A 194 0.26 1.47 -0.03
CA GLU A 194 -1.05 0.86 -0.12
C GLU A 194 -2.07 1.64 0.69
N SER A 195 -3.30 1.79 0.17
CA SER A 195 -4.42 2.43 0.89
C SER A 195 -4.05 3.87 1.29
N ALA A 196 -4.09 4.22 2.58
CA ALA A 196 -3.55 5.47 3.10
C ALA A 196 -2.06 5.67 2.75
N GLY A 197 -1.25 4.59 2.71
CA GLY A 197 0.13 4.65 2.23
C GLY A 197 0.23 4.99 0.74
N GLY A 198 -0.72 4.52 -0.07
CA GLY A 198 -0.87 4.92 -1.47
C GLY A 198 -1.25 6.40 -1.62
N ASN A 199 -2.11 6.89 -0.73
CA ASN A 199 -2.44 8.31 -0.63
C ASN A 199 -1.19 9.16 -0.37
N VAL A 200 -0.47 8.88 0.71
CA VAL A 200 0.73 9.69 1.05
C VAL A 200 1.85 9.55 0.00
N ALA A 201 1.93 8.41 -0.73
CA ALA A 201 2.85 8.26 -1.86
C ALA A 201 2.47 9.20 -3.02
N ALA A 202 1.18 9.26 -3.37
CA ALA A 202 0.66 10.16 -4.40
C ALA A 202 0.88 11.63 -4.02
N VAL A 203 0.54 12.01 -2.80
CA VAL A 203 0.72 13.38 -2.29
C VAL A 203 2.21 13.74 -2.18
N THR A 204 3.07 12.81 -1.73
CA THR A 204 4.53 13.03 -1.73
C THR A 204 5.03 13.31 -3.16
N SER A 205 4.55 12.57 -4.17
CA SER A 205 4.91 12.81 -5.58
C SER A 205 4.45 14.20 -6.05
N ILE A 206 3.25 14.65 -5.65
CA ILE A 206 2.73 15.97 -5.98
C ILE A 206 3.60 17.08 -5.34
N VAL A 207 3.85 16.98 -4.04
CA VAL A 207 4.55 18.02 -3.26
C VAL A 207 6.02 18.13 -3.67
N THR A 208 6.66 17.02 -4.05
CA THR A 208 8.08 16.98 -4.39
C THR A 208 8.35 17.01 -5.90
N ARG A 209 7.32 17.25 -6.73
CA ARG A 209 7.44 17.33 -8.20
C ARG A 209 8.51 18.30 -8.67
N ASP A 210 8.57 19.46 -8.06
CA ASP A 210 9.45 20.56 -8.44
C ASP A 210 10.67 20.71 -7.50
N ASP A 211 10.97 19.69 -6.69
CA ASP A 211 12.17 19.70 -5.84
C ASP A 211 13.44 19.79 -6.69
N ILE A 212 14.35 20.69 -6.33
CA ILE A 212 15.62 20.93 -7.05
C ILE A 212 16.48 19.65 -7.09
N GLU A 213 16.48 18.87 -6.00
CA GLU A 213 17.20 17.61 -5.87
C GLU A 213 16.54 16.46 -6.64
N GLY A 214 15.35 16.68 -7.17
CA GLY A 214 14.61 15.76 -8.03
C GLY A 214 13.36 15.17 -7.42
N ALA A 215 12.35 15.01 -8.27
CA ALA A 215 11.09 14.32 -8.00
C ALA A 215 11.29 12.79 -7.86
N PRO A 216 10.30 12.05 -7.38
CA PRO A 216 10.29 10.60 -7.45
C PRO A 216 10.52 10.10 -8.88
N ALA A 217 11.24 8.98 -9.02
CA ALA A 217 11.47 8.36 -10.32
C ALA A 217 10.24 7.63 -10.88
N PHE A 218 9.39 7.17 -9.98
CA PHE A 218 8.11 6.48 -10.24
C PHE A 218 7.24 6.50 -8.99
N GLN A 219 5.95 6.15 -9.14
CA GLN A 219 5.04 5.93 -8.03
C GLN A 219 4.27 4.60 -8.20
N ILE A 220 4.19 3.79 -7.14
CA ILE A 220 3.43 2.53 -7.08
C ILE A 220 2.30 2.71 -6.07
N LEU A 221 1.06 2.72 -6.52
CA LEU A 221 -0.11 3.03 -5.72
C LEU A 221 -1.05 1.80 -5.68
N PHE A 222 -1.03 1.07 -4.58
CA PHE A 222 -1.90 -0.08 -4.35
C PHE A 222 -3.17 0.36 -3.63
N CYS A 223 -4.34 0.20 -4.25
CA CYS A 223 -5.66 0.56 -3.71
C CYS A 223 -5.64 1.93 -2.99
N PRO A 224 -5.10 3.01 -3.62
CA PRO A 224 -4.88 4.27 -2.92
C PRO A 224 -6.18 4.95 -2.52
N VAL A 225 -6.21 5.56 -1.32
CA VAL A 225 -7.21 6.58 -1.00
C VAL A 225 -6.89 7.83 -1.82
N THR A 226 -7.84 8.33 -2.60
CA THR A 226 -7.58 9.50 -3.45
C THR A 226 -8.61 10.61 -3.30
N ASP A 227 -9.74 10.34 -2.63
CA ASP A 227 -10.83 11.33 -2.48
C ASP A 227 -11.65 11.09 -1.19
N LEU A 228 -11.34 11.81 -0.12
CA LEU A 228 -12.17 11.84 1.09
C LEU A 228 -13.31 12.86 1.03
N SER A 229 -13.38 13.68 -0.03
CA SER A 229 -14.38 14.75 -0.14
C SER A 229 -15.77 14.23 -0.49
N ARG A 230 -15.85 13.03 -1.07
CA ARG A 230 -17.12 12.39 -1.45
C ARG A 230 -16.98 10.88 -1.51
N LYS A 231 -18.09 10.17 -1.35
CA LYS A 231 -18.17 8.72 -1.57
C LYS A 231 -18.53 8.43 -3.03
N HIS A 232 -17.71 7.60 -3.67
CA HIS A 232 -17.95 7.11 -5.03
C HIS A 232 -18.92 5.91 -5.03
N ARG A 233 -19.40 5.47 -6.20
CA ARG A 233 -20.36 4.36 -6.31
C ARG A 233 -19.85 3.05 -5.70
N SER A 234 -18.53 2.81 -5.70
CA SER A 234 -17.93 1.63 -5.06
C SER A 234 -18.20 1.56 -3.55
N TYR A 235 -18.39 2.70 -2.87
CA TYR A 235 -18.81 2.73 -1.46
C TYR A 235 -20.21 2.15 -1.25
N GLU A 236 -21.14 2.36 -2.19
CA GLU A 236 -22.48 1.77 -2.13
C GLU A 236 -22.42 0.26 -2.41
N LEU A 237 -21.62 -0.16 -3.39
CA LEU A 237 -21.51 -1.55 -3.84
C LEU A 237 -20.82 -2.46 -2.82
N PHE A 238 -19.84 -1.94 -2.09
CA PHE A 238 -18.95 -2.70 -1.22
C PHE A 238 -18.95 -2.18 0.22
N ALA A 239 -20.03 -1.49 0.63
CA ALA A 239 -20.18 -0.84 1.92
C ALA A 239 -19.84 -1.75 3.11
N ASP A 240 -20.15 -3.04 3.01
CA ASP A 240 -19.94 -4.03 4.06
C ASP A 240 -19.68 -5.43 3.46
N GLY A 241 -18.99 -6.28 4.22
CA GLY A 241 -18.76 -7.68 3.86
C GLY A 241 -17.57 -7.95 2.94
N PHE A 242 -16.85 -6.93 2.47
CA PHE A 242 -15.71 -7.04 1.56
C PHE A 242 -14.39 -6.55 2.16
N PHE A 243 -14.17 -6.81 3.44
CA PHE A 243 -12.99 -6.48 4.23
C PHE A 243 -12.99 -5.01 4.68
N LEU A 244 -12.60 -4.05 3.82
CA LEU A 244 -12.71 -2.63 4.14
C LEU A 244 -14.15 -2.16 3.95
N THR A 245 -14.71 -1.55 4.99
CA THR A 245 -16.11 -1.09 4.99
C THR A 245 -16.21 0.44 4.88
N ASP A 246 -17.40 0.90 4.50
CA ASP A 246 -17.72 2.33 4.48
C ASP A 246 -17.60 2.96 5.88
N ALA A 247 -18.09 2.27 6.91
CA ALA A 247 -18.00 2.72 8.30
C ALA A 247 -16.54 2.86 8.79
N GLN A 248 -15.66 1.94 8.36
CA GLN A 248 -14.24 2.03 8.67
C GLN A 248 -13.59 3.22 7.99
N MET A 249 -13.97 3.55 6.76
CA MET A 249 -13.45 4.73 6.08
C MET A 249 -13.88 6.03 6.78
N ASP A 250 -15.12 6.12 7.25
CA ASP A 250 -15.59 7.26 8.05
C ASP A 250 -14.79 7.38 9.36
N TRP A 251 -14.56 6.26 10.06
CA TRP A 251 -13.77 6.23 11.28
C TRP A 251 -12.32 6.69 11.05
N TYR A 252 -11.69 6.25 9.96
CA TYR A 252 -10.34 6.69 9.59
C TYR A 252 -10.30 8.19 9.28
N ALA A 253 -11.25 8.69 8.49
CA ALA A 253 -11.32 10.10 8.14
C ALA A 253 -11.53 10.99 9.37
N GLU A 254 -12.41 10.59 10.30
CA GLU A 254 -12.64 11.31 11.56
C GLU A 254 -11.34 11.46 12.38
N HIS A 255 -10.58 10.37 12.55
CA HIS A 255 -9.32 10.40 13.31
C HIS A 255 -8.23 11.19 12.57
N TYR A 256 -8.08 10.97 11.27
CA TYR A 256 -7.04 11.62 10.45
C TYR A 256 -7.22 13.13 10.39
N LEU A 257 -8.46 13.60 10.26
CA LEU A 257 -8.81 15.01 10.11
C LEU A 257 -9.12 15.71 11.44
N SER A 258 -8.98 15.03 12.58
CA SER A 258 -9.32 15.57 13.92
C SER A 258 -8.56 16.86 14.29
N GLY A 259 -7.42 17.11 13.64
CA GLY A 259 -6.63 18.35 13.80
C GLY A 259 -7.15 19.55 12.99
N GLY A 260 -8.32 19.46 12.35
CA GLY A 260 -8.92 20.52 11.52
C GLY A 260 -8.57 20.44 10.03
N GLY A 261 -8.04 19.31 9.57
CA GLY A 261 -7.85 19.04 8.14
C GLY A 261 -9.18 19.00 7.39
N ARG A 262 -9.15 19.35 6.11
CA ARG A 262 -10.33 19.36 5.23
C ARG A 262 -10.28 18.19 4.27
N ALA A 263 -11.41 17.50 4.08
CA ALA A 263 -11.50 16.36 3.18
C ALA A 263 -11.26 16.73 1.70
N ASP A 264 -11.55 17.97 1.30
CA ASP A 264 -11.33 18.49 -0.05
C ASP A 264 -9.94 19.14 -0.27
N ASP A 265 -9.07 19.13 0.75
CA ASP A 265 -7.67 19.58 0.59
C ASP A 265 -6.93 18.62 -0.38
N PRO A 266 -6.25 19.12 -1.42
CA PRO A 266 -5.43 18.30 -2.32
C PRO A 266 -4.35 17.46 -1.61
N LEU A 267 -3.88 17.88 -0.43
CA LEU A 267 -2.93 17.13 0.40
C LEU A 267 -3.60 15.97 1.18
N VAL A 268 -4.92 15.96 1.24
CA VAL A 268 -5.75 14.88 1.81
C VAL A 268 -6.32 14.03 0.69
N SER A 269 -6.86 14.67 -0.34
CA SER A 269 -7.54 14.08 -1.49
C SER A 269 -6.81 14.43 -2.79
N PRO A 270 -5.77 13.69 -3.18
CA PRO A 270 -4.98 14.00 -4.37
C PRO A 270 -5.80 14.04 -5.67
N LEU A 271 -6.99 13.41 -5.69
CA LEU A 271 -7.95 13.55 -6.80
C LEU A 271 -8.46 14.99 -6.95
N GLN A 272 -8.34 15.86 -5.94
CA GLN A 272 -8.76 17.26 -5.98
C GLN A 272 -7.63 18.21 -6.43
N THR A 273 -6.43 17.70 -6.72
CA THR A 273 -5.29 18.51 -7.21
C THR A 273 -5.62 19.08 -8.59
N ASP A 274 -5.48 20.39 -8.77
CA ASP A 274 -5.82 21.07 -10.04
C ASP A 274 -4.91 20.61 -11.18
N ASP A 275 -3.59 20.59 -10.96
CA ASP A 275 -2.58 20.22 -11.95
C ASP A 275 -1.79 18.99 -11.54
N LEU A 276 -1.95 17.92 -12.31
CA LEU A 276 -1.21 16.65 -12.16
C LEU A 276 -0.12 16.48 -13.24
N GLY A 277 0.11 17.49 -14.09
CA GLY A 277 1.13 17.42 -15.14
C GLY A 277 2.55 17.31 -14.57
N GLY A 278 3.44 16.65 -15.30
CA GLY A 278 4.85 16.49 -14.92
C GLY A 278 5.14 15.58 -13.72
N LEU A 279 4.12 14.91 -13.18
CA LEU A 279 4.32 13.92 -12.11
C LEU A 279 5.08 12.69 -12.60
N ALA A 280 5.71 11.99 -11.68
CA ALA A 280 6.40 10.73 -11.93
C ALA A 280 5.47 9.68 -12.56
N PRO A 281 6.00 8.82 -13.47
CA PRO A 281 5.24 7.67 -13.98
C PRO A 281 4.53 6.91 -12.86
N ALA A 282 3.27 6.51 -13.07
CA ALA A 282 2.40 5.95 -12.06
C ALA A 282 1.92 4.54 -12.41
N TYR A 283 2.08 3.60 -11.48
CA TYR A 283 1.37 2.32 -11.47
C TYR A 283 0.26 2.39 -10.43
N VAL A 284 -0.98 2.37 -10.89
CA VAL A 284 -2.16 2.39 -10.02
C VAL A 284 -2.84 1.04 -10.10
N ALA A 285 -2.91 0.32 -9.00
CA ALA A 285 -3.61 -0.97 -8.93
C ALA A 285 -4.83 -0.85 -8.02
N VAL A 286 -5.97 -1.30 -8.49
CA VAL A 286 -7.24 -1.30 -7.75
C VAL A 286 -7.82 -2.70 -7.64
N SER A 287 -8.61 -2.95 -6.61
CA SER A 287 -9.31 -4.22 -6.39
C SER A 287 -10.76 -4.13 -6.85
N GLY A 288 -11.30 -5.22 -7.42
CA GLY A 288 -12.64 -5.23 -7.99
C GLY A 288 -13.76 -5.11 -6.95
N PHE A 289 -13.50 -5.57 -5.71
CA PHE A 289 -14.41 -5.56 -4.57
C PHE A 289 -13.83 -4.68 -3.45
N ASP A 290 -13.77 -3.37 -3.71
CA ASP A 290 -13.14 -2.40 -2.80
C ASP A 290 -13.92 -1.08 -2.83
N VAL A 291 -14.21 -0.51 -1.67
CA VAL A 291 -14.85 0.80 -1.55
C VAL A 291 -14.04 1.90 -2.26
N LEU A 292 -12.70 1.78 -2.30
CA LEU A 292 -11.77 2.74 -2.92
C LEU A 292 -11.57 2.53 -4.43
N ARG A 293 -12.22 1.50 -5.04
CA ARG A 293 -12.02 1.16 -6.45
C ARG A 293 -12.22 2.34 -7.38
N ASP A 294 -13.35 3.00 -7.28
CA ASP A 294 -13.78 3.98 -8.28
C ASP A 294 -12.97 5.29 -8.16
N GLU A 295 -12.58 5.69 -6.96
CA GLU A 295 -11.72 6.87 -6.77
C GLU A 295 -10.29 6.61 -7.26
N GLY A 296 -9.75 5.40 -7.03
CA GLY A 296 -8.45 4.99 -7.58
C GLY A 296 -8.42 4.98 -9.10
N VAL A 297 -9.49 4.47 -9.74
CA VAL A 297 -9.67 4.53 -11.20
C VAL A 297 -9.78 5.97 -11.69
N ALA A 298 -10.52 6.82 -10.98
CA ALA A 298 -10.67 8.23 -11.34
C ALA A 298 -9.34 8.98 -11.27
N TYR A 299 -8.53 8.71 -10.25
CA TYR A 299 -7.20 9.29 -10.10
C TYR A 299 -6.25 8.87 -11.22
N ALA A 300 -6.19 7.59 -11.56
CA ALA A 300 -5.40 7.09 -12.67
C ALA A 300 -5.78 7.77 -14.00
N ARG A 301 -7.08 7.91 -14.28
CA ARG A 301 -7.56 8.61 -15.48
C ARG A 301 -7.18 10.09 -15.50
N ARG A 302 -7.19 10.77 -14.36
CA ARG A 302 -6.73 12.16 -14.27
C ARG A 302 -5.24 12.29 -14.53
N LEU A 303 -4.43 11.36 -14.04
CA LEU A 303 -2.99 11.30 -14.35
C LEU A 303 -2.76 11.13 -15.87
N GLU A 304 -3.46 10.18 -16.50
CA GLU A 304 -3.41 9.97 -17.96
C GLU A 304 -3.80 11.24 -18.73
N GLN A 305 -4.90 11.91 -18.34
CA GLN A 305 -5.37 13.14 -18.96
C GLN A 305 -4.37 14.30 -18.80
N ALA A 306 -3.60 14.30 -17.71
CA ALA A 306 -2.54 15.27 -17.47
C ALA A 306 -1.22 14.92 -18.20
N GLY A 307 -1.19 13.84 -19.00
CA GLY A 307 -0.02 13.39 -19.76
C GLY A 307 1.02 12.62 -18.96
N VAL A 308 0.67 12.14 -17.76
CA VAL A 308 1.54 11.28 -16.95
C VAL A 308 1.52 9.86 -17.51
N ASP A 309 2.72 9.25 -17.69
CA ASP A 309 2.84 7.82 -18.05
C ASP A 309 2.22 6.97 -16.94
N THR A 310 0.98 6.50 -17.17
CA THR A 310 0.16 5.83 -16.15
C THR A 310 -0.22 4.43 -16.60
N THR A 311 -0.08 3.47 -15.72
CA THR A 311 -0.58 2.10 -15.90
C THR A 311 -1.62 1.80 -14.84
N LEU A 312 -2.87 1.63 -15.26
CA LEU A 312 -3.98 1.21 -14.38
C LEU A 312 -4.20 -0.30 -14.50
N VAL A 313 -4.15 -1.01 -13.37
CA VAL A 313 -4.43 -2.45 -13.28
C VAL A 313 -5.61 -2.68 -12.33
N THR A 314 -6.61 -3.43 -12.79
CA THR A 314 -7.74 -3.85 -11.96
C THR A 314 -7.66 -5.34 -11.65
N HIS A 315 -7.51 -5.67 -10.37
CA HIS A 315 -7.57 -7.05 -9.87
C HIS A 315 -9.03 -7.41 -9.57
N THR A 316 -9.75 -7.80 -10.61
CA THR A 316 -11.22 -7.89 -10.64
C THR A 316 -11.82 -8.83 -9.59
N GLY A 317 -11.11 -9.87 -9.17
CA GLY A 317 -11.57 -10.85 -8.17
C GLY A 317 -11.07 -10.59 -6.74
N GLN A 318 -10.38 -9.48 -6.50
CA GLN A 318 -9.71 -9.21 -5.23
C GLN A 318 -10.43 -8.12 -4.40
N ILE A 319 -10.09 -8.09 -3.12
CA ILE A 319 -10.57 -7.12 -2.12
C ILE A 319 -9.49 -6.12 -1.76
N HIS A 320 -9.85 -5.09 -1.00
CA HIS A 320 -8.89 -4.17 -0.40
C HIS A 320 -7.82 -4.92 0.39
N GLY A 321 -6.58 -4.43 0.41
CA GLY A 321 -5.51 -4.99 1.23
C GLY A 321 -4.90 -6.31 0.76
N PHE A 322 -5.38 -6.92 -0.33
CA PHE A 322 -4.87 -8.24 -0.75
C PHE A 322 -3.38 -8.23 -1.08
N PHE A 323 -2.79 -7.09 -1.43
CA PHE A 323 -1.36 -6.94 -1.71
C PHE A 323 -0.47 -7.31 -0.50
N ASN A 324 -0.98 -7.22 0.73
CA ASN A 324 -0.28 -7.64 1.94
C ASN A 324 -0.34 -9.16 2.17
N ALA A 325 -1.20 -9.88 1.44
CA ALA A 325 -1.35 -11.33 1.58
C ALA A 325 -0.30 -12.15 0.81
N CYS A 326 0.90 -11.60 0.55
CA CYS A 326 1.98 -12.24 -0.21
C CYS A 326 2.41 -13.60 0.34
N GLY A 327 2.19 -13.88 1.62
CA GLY A 327 2.49 -15.16 2.24
C GLY A 327 1.44 -16.23 2.02
N ALA A 328 0.21 -15.85 1.73
CA ALA A 328 -0.91 -16.73 1.56
C ALA A 328 -1.37 -16.84 0.10
N LEU A 329 -1.45 -15.73 -0.64
CA LEU A 329 -2.00 -15.69 -1.98
C LEU A 329 -0.90 -15.54 -3.04
N LYS A 330 -0.97 -16.39 -4.08
CA LYS A 330 -0.09 -16.27 -5.26
C LYS A 330 -0.38 -14.96 -6.01
N ASP A 331 -1.65 -14.62 -6.17
CA ASP A 331 -2.09 -13.41 -6.87
C ASP A 331 -1.51 -12.13 -6.24
N ALA A 332 -1.43 -12.08 -4.90
CA ALA A 332 -0.79 -10.97 -4.19
C ALA A 332 0.70 -10.84 -4.53
N ARG A 333 1.42 -11.98 -4.54
CA ARG A 333 2.84 -11.98 -4.90
C ARG A 333 3.06 -11.55 -6.35
N ASP A 334 2.24 -12.06 -7.25
CA ASP A 334 2.32 -11.73 -8.67
C ASP A 334 2.03 -10.24 -8.89
N ALA A 335 0.95 -9.71 -8.31
CA ALA A 335 0.58 -8.31 -8.42
C ALA A 335 1.67 -7.35 -7.90
N VAL A 336 2.28 -7.68 -6.75
CA VAL A 336 3.39 -6.89 -6.19
C VAL A 336 4.64 -6.99 -7.07
N SER A 337 4.92 -8.20 -7.62
CA SER A 337 6.07 -8.42 -8.51
C SER A 337 5.91 -7.70 -9.85
N ASP A 338 4.70 -7.68 -10.41
CA ASP A 338 4.39 -7.01 -11.66
C ASP A 338 4.56 -5.49 -11.54
N ALA A 339 4.06 -4.90 -10.44
CA ALA A 339 4.27 -3.48 -10.14
C ALA A 339 5.76 -3.14 -10.01
N GLY A 340 6.53 -4.00 -9.33
CA GLY A 340 7.97 -3.83 -9.21
C GLY A 340 8.71 -3.96 -10.55
N THR A 341 8.32 -4.90 -11.41
CA THR A 341 8.88 -5.09 -12.75
C THR A 341 8.58 -3.88 -13.63
N TRP A 342 7.35 -3.38 -13.57
CA TRP A 342 6.95 -2.15 -14.24
C TRP A 342 7.86 -0.97 -13.84
N ALA A 343 8.17 -0.79 -12.55
CA ALA A 343 9.06 0.27 -12.09
C ALA A 343 10.48 0.12 -12.65
N LEU A 344 11.03 -1.10 -12.72
CA LEU A 344 12.34 -1.36 -13.31
C LEU A 344 12.39 -1.00 -14.79
N GLU A 345 11.34 -1.27 -15.55
CA GLU A 345 11.24 -0.89 -16.97
C GLU A 345 11.31 0.62 -17.15
N ARG A 346 10.61 1.42 -16.28
CA ARG A 346 10.66 2.90 -16.32
C ARG A 346 12.02 3.42 -15.96
N LEU A 347 12.69 2.84 -14.97
CA LEU A 347 14.06 3.21 -14.61
C LEU A 347 15.05 2.93 -15.77
N SER A 348 14.90 1.79 -16.46
CA SER A 348 15.73 1.44 -17.61
C SER A 348 15.52 2.41 -18.78
N ALA A 349 14.28 2.72 -19.12
CA ALA A 349 13.95 3.67 -20.18
C ALA A 349 14.51 5.09 -19.93
N ARG A 350 14.45 5.54 -18.66
CA ARG A 350 15.06 6.81 -18.22
C ARG A 350 16.57 6.83 -18.42
N ALA A 351 17.26 5.75 -18.06
CA ALA A 351 18.70 5.63 -18.22
C ALA A 351 19.12 5.66 -19.70
N ASP A 352 18.35 5.04 -20.59
CA ASP A 352 18.61 5.04 -22.04
C ASP A 352 18.32 6.40 -22.68
N GLY A 353 17.29 7.12 -22.22
CA GLY A 353 16.99 8.49 -22.66
C GLY A 353 18.06 9.50 -22.25
N ALA A 354 18.67 9.35 -21.07
CA ALA A 354 19.74 10.22 -20.59
C ALA A 354 21.10 9.99 -21.29
N ARG A 355 21.26 8.87 -22.03
CA ARG A 355 22.49 8.54 -22.80
C ARG A 355 22.45 9.02 -24.25
N ARG A 356 21.28 9.43 -24.72
CA ARG A 356 21.08 9.98 -26.08
C ARG A 356 21.11 11.51 -26.05
#